data_74ab67f32e39beba4769fca6a32afcd0
#
_entry.id   74ab67f32e39beba4769fca6a32afcd0
#
_cell.length_a   1.000
_cell.length_b   1.000
_cell.length_c   1.000
_cell.angle_alpha   90.00
_cell.angle_beta   90.00
_cell.angle_gamma   90.00
#
_symmetry.space_group_name_H-M   'P 1'
#
loop_
_entity.id
_entity.type
_entity.pdbx_description
1 polymer ?
#
loop_
_entity_poly.entity_id
_entity_poly.type
_entity_poly.pdbx_seq_one_letter_code
_entity_poly.pdbx_strand_id
1 'polypeptide(L)'
;MDNYAYLNARVSILASNLLSETELHRFLTQDSLPMLGDELNKLLNDDKISINLIEQAWLIRTLEDFQVLLRPLSTVARNLLLYWFRKHDIANLKTILHGKIAGLDADIISKQLLDLGPLSALPIKQLLRSENIGELLRQLEHSSHSNIARQARRVFEKEHQLYSLDATIDRHYMLGFIQHVMALDAVQRKHILPLIGIFVDRFNLLWLLRYRFAYGLSAAETYYLLIPASFRLNRVLLQKLVELESLTEVIEHLPEPFYGLLAGVENAFMVDQKLIQELRKVANITIKLHSFTLAKVFAYILLREMEMHKIMAILKGKKLALNKDVILEMAEYSYVV
;
A
#
# COMPACT_ATOMS: atom_id res chain seq x y z
N MET A 1 22.54 -17.66 -5.37
CA MET A 1 21.39 -18.50 -4.96
C MET A 1 20.75 -17.87 -3.74
N ASP A 2 19.41 -17.82 -3.70
CA ASP A 2 18.69 -17.32 -2.52
C ASP A 2 18.87 -18.26 -1.34
N ASN A 3 19.13 -17.71 -0.17
CA ASN A 3 19.18 -18.52 1.05
C ASN A 3 17.78 -18.59 1.70
N TYR A 4 16.88 -19.32 1.07
CA TYR A 4 15.53 -19.48 1.59
C TYR A 4 15.44 -20.25 2.91
N ALA A 5 16.44 -21.06 3.27
CA ALA A 5 16.47 -21.71 4.57
C ALA A 5 16.64 -20.68 5.70
N TYR A 6 17.61 -19.77 5.55
CA TYR A 6 17.79 -18.65 6.47
C TYR A 6 16.56 -17.75 6.52
N LEU A 7 16.01 -17.37 5.34
CA LEU A 7 14.82 -16.54 5.25
C LEU A 7 13.62 -17.19 5.92
N ASN A 8 13.43 -18.50 5.74
CA ASN A 8 12.33 -19.23 6.36
C ASN A 8 12.39 -19.16 7.89
N ALA A 9 13.57 -19.40 8.48
CA ALA A 9 13.76 -19.28 9.92
C ALA A 9 13.55 -17.83 10.41
N ARG A 10 14.16 -16.86 9.72
CA ARG A 10 14.07 -15.44 10.09
C ARG A 10 12.64 -14.92 10.03
N VAL A 11 11.92 -15.20 8.93
CA VAL A 11 10.52 -14.80 8.79
C VAL A 11 9.64 -15.46 9.84
N SER A 12 9.89 -16.72 10.20
CA SER A 12 9.12 -17.39 11.26
C SER A 12 9.28 -16.69 12.62
N ILE A 13 10.49 -16.25 12.97
CA ILE A 13 10.75 -15.47 14.19
C ILE A 13 10.08 -14.10 14.10
N LEU A 14 10.23 -13.39 12.99
CA LEU A 14 9.60 -12.08 12.81
C LEU A 14 8.07 -12.16 12.82
N ALA A 15 7.49 -13.18 12.20
CA ALA A 15 6.05 -13.41 12.18
C ALA A 15 5.46 -13.79 13.53
N SER A 16 6.25 -14.47 14.41
CA SER A 16 5.81 -14.74 15.79
C SER A 16 5.73 -13.49 16.66
N ASN A 17 6.36 -12.40 16.23
CA ASN A 17 6.33 -11.10 16.91
C ASN A 17 5.23 -10.16 16.36
N LEU A 18 4.42 -10.59 15.39
CA LEU A 18 3.25 -9.85 14.96
C LEU A 18 2.19 -9.87 16.06
N LEU A 19 1.55 -8.73 16.27
CA LEU A 19 0.50 -8.59 17.28
C LEU A 19 -0.73 -9.44 16.92
N SER A 20 -1.21 -10.17 17.91
CA SER A 20 -2.49 -10.87 17.84
C SER A 20 -3.64 -9.87 17.90
N GLU A 21 -4.82 -10.25 17.41
CA GLU A 21 -6.04 -9.44 17.54
C GLU A 21 -6.34 -9.14 19.02
N THR A 22 -6.04 -10.06 19.94
CA THR A 22 -6.22 -9.86 21.39
C THR A 22 -5.31 -8.74 21.93
N GLU A 23 -4.07 -8.66 21.46
CA GLU A 23 -3.14 -7.60 21.86
C GLU A 23 -3.53 -6.26 21.28
N LEU A 24 -4.01 -6.23 20.02
CA LEU A 24 -4.55 -5.02 19.41
C LEU A 24 -5.79 -4.52 20.14
N HIS A 25 -6.69 -5.41 20.57
CA HIS A 25 -7.83 -5.07 21.42
C HIS A 25 -7.41 -4.53 22.79
N ARG A 26 -6.40 -5.11 23.41
CA ARG A 26 -5.83 -4.57 24.66
C ARG A 26 -5.28 -3.16 24.47
N PHE A 27 -4.66 -2.89 23.33
CA PHE A 27 -4.12 -1.57 23.03
C PHE A 27 -5.18 -0.47 22.93
N LEU A 28 -6.43 -0.81 22.62
CA LEU A 28 -7.56 0.13 22.70
C LEU A 28 -7.82 0.64 24.13
N THR A 29 -7.55 -0.21 25.13
CA THR A 29 -7.87 0.07 26.55
C THR A 29 -6.63 0.41 27.38
N GLN A 30 -5.45 0.07 26.91
CA GLN A 30 -4.16 0.30 27.57
C GLN A 30 -3.30 1.24 26.73
N ASP A 31 -2.48 2.04 27.40
CA ASP A 31 -1.60 3.01 26.74
C ASP A 31 -0.20 2.46 26.43
N SER A 32 0.02 1.17 26.61
CA SER A 32 1.29 0.51 26.32
C SER A 32 1.10 -0.83 25.64
N LEU A 33 2.05 -1.16 24.75
CA LEU A 33 2.19 -2.46 24.13
C LEU A 33 3.58 -3.02 24.48
N PRO A 34 3.67 -3.99 25.40
CA PRO A 34 4.96 -4.53 25.85
C PRO A 34 5.90 -4.99 24.72
N MET A 35 5.32 -5.49 23.63
CA MET A 35 6.08 -5.95 22.45
C MET A 35 6.70 -4.84 21.59
N LEU A 36 6.30 -3.58 21.79
CA LEU A 36 6.85 -2.45 21.02
C LEU A 36 8.22 -1.99 21.49
N GLY A 37 8.64 -2.46 22.68
CA GLY A 37 9.85 -2.00 23.34
C GLY A 37 9.66 -0.66 24.06
N ASP A 38 10.59 -0.37 24.96
CA ASP A 38 10.48 0.79 25.86
C ASP A 38 10.49 2.13 25.12
N GLU A 39 11.22 2.21 24.02
CA GLU A 39 11.39 3.43 23.25
C GLU A 39 10.10 3.85 22.55
N LEU A 40 9.43 2.92 21.83
CA LEU A 40 8.14 3.17 21.20
C LEU A 40 7.02 3.38 22.24
N ASN A 41 7.02 2.64 23.36
CA ASN A 41 6.07 2.85 24.43
C ASN A 41 6.23 4.23 25.10
N LYS A 42 7.44 4.75 25.24
CA LYS A 42 7.67 6.13 25.71
C LYS A 42 7.09 7.16 24.75
N LEU A 43 7.28 6.96 23.41
CA LEU A 43 6.69 7.84 22.40
C LEU A 43 5.16 7.78 22.39
N LEU A 44 4.56 6.62 22.66
CA LEU A 44 3.11 6.45 22.72
C LEU A 44 2.48 7.18 23.91
N ASN A 45 3.19 7.24 25.03
CA ASN A 45 2.70 7.82 26.29
C ASN A 45 3.01 9.31 26.45
N ASP A 46 3.68 9.95 25.48
CA ASP A 46 3.96 11.38 25.51
C ASP A 46 2.93 12.13 24.64
N ASP A 47 1.98 12.80 25.31
CA ASP A 47 0.93 13.59 24.66
C ASP A 47 1.46 14.71 23.75
N LYS A 48 2.72 15.13 23.95
CA LYS A 48 3.36 16.20 23.15
C LYS A 48 3.93 15.68 21.84
N ILE A 49 4.10 14.36 21.70
CA ILE A 49 4.68 13.77 20.49
C ILE A 49 3.64 13.71 19.38
N SER A 50 4.05 14.15 18.19
CA SER A 50 3.20 14.09 17.02
C SER A 50 3.04 12.63 16.54
N ILE A 51 1.88 12.32 15.97
CA ILE A 51 1.61 11.00 15.34
C ILE A 51 2.67 10.70 14.26
N ASN A 52 3.12 11.70 13.52
CA ASN A 52 4.13 11.55 12.48
C ASN A 52 5.47 11.02 13.03
N LEU A 53 5.88 11.41 14.24
CA LEU A 53 7.10 10.89 14.87
C LEU A 53 6.96 9.40 15.24
N ILE A 54 5.77 9.00 15.69
CA ILE A 54 5.48 7.59 15.99
C ILE A 54 5.49 6.77 14.69
N GLU A 55 4.84 7.29 13.65
CA GLU A 55 4.81 6.67 12.33
C GLU A 55 6.23 6.52 11.76
N GLN A 56 7.05 7.56 11.89
CA GLN A 56 8.45 7.53 11.47
C GLN A 56 9.27 6.50 12.25
N ALA A 57 9.14 6.44 13.58
CA ALA A 57 9.85 5.47 14.42
C ALA A 57 9.46 4.01 14.07
N TRP A 58 8.17 3.77 13.80
CA TRP A 58 7.69 2.48 13.36
C TRP A 58 8.19 2.10 11.97
N LEU A 59 8.21 3.06 11.05
CA LEU A 59 8.74 2.88 9.71
C LEU A 59 10.23 2.49 9.77
N ILE A 60 11.04 3.17 10.58
CA ILE A 60 12.47 2.84 10.76
C ILE A 60 12.62 1.38 11.18
N ARG A 61 11.86 0.92 12.18
CA ARG A 61 11.91 -0.47 12.64
C ARG A 61 11.50 -1.47 11.53
N THR A 62 10.48 -1.12 10.76
CA THR A 62 10.06 -1.94 9.62
C THR A 62 11.15 -1.99 8.54
N LEU A 63 11.87 -0.89 8.33
CA LEU A 63 13.01 -0.81 7.40
C LEU A 63 14.19 -1.69 7.84
N GLU A 64 14.47 -1.76 9.14
CA GLU A 64 15.52 -2.62 9.69
C GLU A 64 15.20 -4.10 9.43
N ASP A 65 13.96 -4.54 9.73
CA ASP A 65 13.49 -5.89 9.40
C ASP A 65 13.60 -6.17 7.90
N PHE A 66 13.18 -5.21 7.08
CA PHE A 66 13.22 -5.31 5.63
C PHE A 66 14.64 -5.44 5.09
N GLN A 67 15.60 -4.65 5.59
CA GLN A 67 17.00 -4.73 5.18
C GLN A 67 17.62 -6.10 5.48
N VAL A 68 17.28 -6.70 6.63
CA VAL A 68 17.74 -8.05 7.00
C VAL A 68 17.19 -9.09 6.02
N LEU A 69 15.94 -8.95 5.59
CA LEU A 69 15.30 -9.86 4.63
C LEU A 69 15.84 -9.70 3.21
N LEU A 70 16.31 -8.52 2.83
CA LEU A 70 16.87 -8.26 1.49
C LEU A 70 18.24 -8.90 1.28
N ARG A 71 19.09 -8.98 2.32
CA ARG A 71 20.51 -9.41 2.21
C ARG A 71 20.70 -10.77 1.55
N PRO A 72 19.94 -11.83 1.90
CA PRO A 72 20.15 -13.17 1.37
C PRO A 72 19.43 -13.43 0.04
N LEU A 73 18.74 -12.43 -0.53
CA LEU A 73 17.96 -12.58 -1.77
C LEU A 73 18.82 -12.37 -3.02
N SER A 74 18.46 -13.09 -4.09
CA SER A 74 18.97 -12.85 -5.43
C SER A 74 18.59 -11.45 -5.93
N THR A 75 19.28 -10.98 -6.97
CA THR A 75 18.99 -9.65 -7.56
C THR A 75 17.54 -9.50 -7.96
N VAL A 76 16.94 -10.51 -8.60
CA VAL A 76 15.54 -10.44 -9.09
C VAL A 76 14.56 -10.36 -7.93
N ALA A 77 14.68 -11.25 -6.93
CA ALA A 77 13.82 -11.26 -5.75
C ALA A 77 14.00 -9.98 -4.91
N ARG A 78 15.25 -9.53 -4.75
CA ARG A 78 15.57 -8.27 -4.06
C ARG A 78 14.95 -7.07 -4.75
N ASN A 79 15.05 -6.97 -6.09
CA ASN A 79 14.48 -5.88 -6.87
C ASN A 79 12.97 -5.82 -6.75
N LEU A 80 12.27 -6.97 -6.68
CA LEU A 80 10.83 -6.99 -6.43
C LEU A 80 10.49 -6.35 -5.08
N LEU A 81 11.18 -6.75 -4.00
CA LEU A 81 10.91 -6.20 -2.68
C LEU A 81 11.29 -4.71 -2.59
N LEU A 82 12.41 -4.30 -3.18
CA LEU A 82 12.79 -2.89 -3.26
C LEU A 82 11.76 -2.08 -4.05
N TYR A 83 11.20 -2.66 -5.12
CA TYR A 83 10.15 -1.99 -5.89
C TYR A 83 8.85 -1.88 -5.08
N TRP A 84 8.48 -2.93 -4.33
CA TRP A 84 7.36 -2.86 -3.39
C TRP A 84 7.53 -1.69 -2.42
N PHE A 85 8.72 -1.51 -1.89
CA PHE A 85 9.03 -0.45 -0.93
C PHE A 85 8.92 0.97 -1.55
N ARG A 86 9.10 1.12 -2.86
CA ARG A 86 8.95 2.42 -3.56
C ARG A 86 7.56 3.05 -3.43
N LYS A 87 6.56 2.33 -2.95
CA LYS A 87 5.25 2.92 -2.63
C LYS A 87 5.36 4.07 -1.62
N HIS A 88 6.32 4.01 -0.71
CA HIS A 88 6.57 5.09 0.23
C HIS A 88 7.20 6.33 -0.46
N ASP A 89 8.05 6.11 -1.46
CA ASP A 89 8.50 7.19 -2.35
C ASP A 89 7.31 7.79 -3.14
N ILE A 90 6.40 6.95 -3.62
CA ILE A 90 5.18 7.41 -4.31
C ILE A 90 4.29 8.23 -3.37
N ALA A 91 4.13 7.81 -2.12
CA ALA A 91 3.41 8.58 -1.10
C ALA A 91 4.08 9.94 -0.86
N ASN A 92 5.40 9.98 -0.69
CA ASN A 92 6.16 11.22 -0.57
C ASN A 92 6.00 12.11 -1.82
N LEU A 93 6.07 11.54 -3.01
CA LEU A 93 5.89 12.27 -4.26
C LEU A 93 4.49 12.92 -4.32
N LYS A 94 3.44 12.18 -4.00
CA LYS A 94 2.07 12.71 -3.95
C LYS A 94 1.93 13.82 -2.89
N THR A 95 2.53 13.65 -1.72
CA THR A 95 2.56 14.69 -0.68
C THR A 95 3.22 15.98 -1.20
N ILE A 96 4.35 15.89 -1.92
CA ILE A 96 5.01 17.05 -2.52
C ILE A 96 4.13 17.70 -3.60
N LEU A 97 3.53 16.90 -4.48
CA LEU A 97 2.65 17.39 -5.54
C LEU A 97 1.42 18.12 -4.96
N HIS A 98 0.75 17.49 -3.99
CA HIS A 98 -0.42 18.09 -3.32
C HIS A 98 -0.06 19.37 -2.56
N GLY A 99 1.05 19.37 -1.84
CA GLY A 99 1.52 20.54 -1.13
C GLY A 99 1.82 21.71 -2.06
N LYS A 100 2.45 21.44 -3.21
CA LYS A 100 2.73 22.47 -4.23
C LYS A 100 1.45 22.99 -4.91
N ILE A 101 0.49 22.12 -5.20
CA ILE A 101 -0.82 22.54 -5.74
C ILE A 101 -1.56 23.42 -4.73
N ALA A 102 -1.47 23.08 -3.44
CA ALA A 102 -2.06 23.86 -2.35
C ALA A 102 -1.28 25.14 -2.01
N GLY A 103 -0.15 25.42 -2.67
CA GLY A 103 0.68 26.60 -2.41
C GLY A 103 1.39 26.57 -1.06
N LEU A 104 1.64 25.38 -0.50
CA LEU A 104 2.34 25.25 0.78
C LEU A 104 3.86 25.48 0.62
N ASP A 105 4.46 26.08 1.65
CA ASP A 105 5.90 26.25 1.71
C ASP A 105 6.65 24.91 1.79
N ALA A 106 7.86 24.86 1.22
CA ALA A 106 8.70 23.67 1.19
C ALA A 106 8.97 23.10 2.59
N ASP A 107 9.10 23.94 3.60
CA ASP A 107 9.32 23.55 5.00
C ASP A 107 8.08 22.84 5.59
N ILE A 108 6.87 23.29 5.23
CA ILE A 108 5.62 22.66 5.66
C ILE A 108 5.48 21.29 4.99
N ILE A 109 5.74 21.21 3.69
CA ILE A 109 5.69 19.96 2.94
C ILE A 109 6.72 18.98 3.49
N SER A 110 7.96 19.42 3.73
CA SER A 110 9.05 18.55 4.20
C SER A 110 8.75 17.85 5.52
N LYS A 111 8.01 18.51 6.43
CA LYS A 111 7.60 17.93 7.73
C LYS A 111 6.55 16.84 7.61
N GLN A 112 5.90 16.72 6.46
CA GLN A 112 4.89 15.69 6.19
C GLN A 112 5.47 14.46 5.47
N LEU A 113 6.74 14.53 5.04
CA LEU A 113 7.38 13.46 4.31
C LEU A 113 7.87 12.35 5.25
N LEU A 114 7.80 11.12 4.76
CA LEU A 114 8.42 9.96 5.38
C LEU A 114 9.93 9.98 5.11
N ASP A 115 10.75 9.89 6.13
CA ASP A 115 12.18 9.70 5.97
C ASP A 115 12.50 8.22 5.74
N LEU A 116 12.82 7.88 4.52
CA LEU A 116 13.14 6.52 4.07
C LEU A 116 14.66 6.25 4.09
N GLY A 117 15.45 7.21 4.51
CA GLY A 117 16.91 7.10 4.54
C GLY A 117 17.47 6.66 3.18
N PRO A 118 18.42 5.69 3.17
CA PRO A 118 19.08 5.24 1.94
C PRO A 118 18.18 4.42 1.00
N LEU A 119 16.97 4.05 1.41
CA LEU A 119 16.01 3.33 0.57
C LEU A 119 15.16 4.26 -0.31
N SER A 120 15.14 5.57 -0.01
CA SER A 120 14.49 6.54 -0.90
C SER A 120 15.30 6.71 -2.18
N ALA A 121 14.59 6.70 -3.29
CA ALA A 121 15.15 7.01 -4.61
C ALA A 121 14.68 8.38 -5.13
N LEU A 122 13.92 9.14 -4.33
CA LEU A 122 13.44 10.46 -4.68
C LEU A 122 14.49 11.55 -4.36
N PRO A 123 14.77 12.46 -5.29
CA PRO A 123 15.61 13.63 -5.04
C PRO A 123 14.81 14.73 -4.29
N ILE A 124 14.33 14.43 -3.07
CA ILE A 124 13.36 15.23 -2.30
C ILE A 124 13.76 16.72 -2.25
N LYS A 125 15.05 17.01 -1.95
CA LYS A 125 15.52 18.42 -1.85
C LYS A 125 15.37 19.18 -3.18
N GLN A 126 15.57 18.51 -4.32
CA GLN A 126 15.40 19.12 -5.64
C GLN A 126 13.92 19.32 -5.96
N LEU A 127 13.08 18.32 -5.67
CA LEU A 127 11.64 18.38 -5.91
C LEU A 127 10.96 19.48 -5.08
N LEU A 128 11.37 19.67 -3.83
CA LEU A 128 10.85 20.74 -2.98
C LEU A 128 11.20 22.13 -3.52
N ARG A 129 12.36 22.30 -4.16
CA ARG A 129 12.83 23.58 -4.74
C ARG A 129 12.23 23.91 -6.10
N SER A 130 11.63 22.95 -6.81
CA SER A 130 11.01 23.21 -8.11
C SER A 130 9.93 24.30 -8.01
N GLU A 131 9.86 25.19 -8.99
CA GLU A 131 8.91 26.32 -8.98
C GLU A 131 7.47 25.86 -9.20
N ASN A 132 7.28 24.83 -10.03
CA ASN A 132 5.98 24.32 -10.38
C ASN A 132 6.00 22.82 -10.64
N ILE A 133 4.81 22.22 -10.83
CA ILE A 133 4.64 20.78 -11.02
C ILE A 133 5.30 20.30 -12.31
N GLY A 134 5.21 21.07 -13.39
CA GLY A 134 5.83 20.70 -14.68
C GLY A 134 7.35 20.58 -14.57
N GLU A 135 8.01 21.48 -13.82
CA GLU A 135 9.43 21.42 -13.52
C GLU A 135 9.75 20.22 -12.60
N LEU A 136 8.96 20.02 -11.54
CA LEU A 136 9.11 18.89 -10.64
C LEU A 136 9.08 17.55 -11.40
N LEU A 137 8.10 17.35 -12.27
CA LEU A 137 7.96 16.14 -13.06
C LEU A 137 9.11 15.96 -14.05
N ARG A 138 9.59 17.06 -14.67
CA ARG A 138 10.78 17.02 -15.55
C ARG A 138 12.05 16.60 -14.80
N GLN A 139 12.28 17.14 -13.61
CA GLN A 139 13.42 16.74 -12.76
C GLN A 139 13.34 15.25 -12.41
N LEU A 140 12.14 14.74 -12.11
CA LEU A 140 11.91 13.34 -11.77
C LEU A 140 12.14 12.39 -12.97
N GLU A 141 12.03 12.86 -14.22
CA GLU A 141 12.30 12.05 -15.41
C GLU A 141 13.76 11.55 -15.50
N HIS A 142 14.68 12.17 -14.78
CA HIS A 142 16.09 11.74 -14.70
C HIS A 142 16.38 10.79 -13.53
N SER A 143 15.35 10.31 -12.84
CA SER A 143 15.47 9.41 -11.70
C SER A 143 14.99 7.97 -12.04
N SER A 144 15.04 7.09 -11.05
CA SER A 144 14.46 5.76 -11.16
C SER A 144 12.92 5.75 -11.33
N HIS A 145 12.28 6.90 -11.19
CA HIS A 145 10.84 7.12 -11.37
C HIS A 145 10.50 7.71 -12.76
N SER A 146 11.44 7.70 -13.70
CA SER A 146 11.33 8.34 -15.03
C SER A 146 10.06 7.96 -15.80
N ASN A 147 9.65 6.69 -15.78
CA ASN A 147 8.43 6.24 -16.45
C ASN A 147 7.17 6.85 -15.83
N ILE A 148 7.08 6.85 -14.51
CA ILE A 148 5.96 7.44 -13.76
C ILE A 148 5.91 8.93 -14.05
N ALA A 149 7.05 9.63 -13.96
CA ALA A 149 7.15 11.06 -14.17
C ALA A 149 6.72 11.49 -15.59
N ARG A 150 7.18 10.78 -16.63
CA ARG A 150 6.78 11.08 -18.02
C ARG A 150 5.28 10.95 -18.26
N GLN A 151 4.66 9.90 -17.72
CA GLN A 151 3.23 9.70 -17.88
C GLN A 151 2.42 10.72 -17.05
N ALA A 152 2.83 10.95 -15.80
CA ALA A 152 2.25 11.94 -14.93
C ALA A 152 2.29 13.35 -15.56
N ARG A 153 3.43 13.74 -16.16
CA ARG A 153 3.56 15.02 -16.85
C ARG A 153 2.62 15.14 -18.04
N ARG A 154 2.55 14.12 -18.90
CA ARG A 154 1.65 14.13 -20.06
C ARG A 154 0.18 14.33 -19.67
N VAL A 155 -0.26 13.65 -18.60
CA VAL A 155 -1.63 13.77 -18.10
C VAL A 155 -1.83 15.14 -17.46
N PHE A 156 -0.90 15.61 -16.64
CA PHE A 156 -1.00 16.91 -15.99
C PHE A 156 -1.04 18.07 -16.99
N GLU A 157 -0.19 18.06 -18.04
CA GLU A 157 -0.17 19.08 -19.10
C GLU A 157 -1.47 19.11 -19.90
N LYS A 158 -2.19 17.97 -20.02
CA LYS A 158 -3.43 17.85 -20.77
C LYS A 158 -4.67 18.18 -19.95
N GLU A 159 -4.75 17.67 -18.73
CA GLU A 159 -5.98 17.65 -17.94
C GLU A 159 -5.97 18.63 -16.77
N HIS A 160 -4.79 18.99 -16.25
CA HIS A 160 -4.59 19.88 -15.09
C HIS A 160 -5.36 19.44 -13.84
N GLN A 161 -5.76 18.16 -13.74
CA GLN A 161 -6.57 17.63 -12.66
C GLN A 161 -5.73 16.73 -11.74
N LEU A 162 -5.85 16.96 -10.43
CA LEU A 162 -5.06 16.26 -9.42
C LEU A 162 -5.40 14.76 -9.36
N TYR A 163 -6.67 14.39 -9.46
CA TYR A 163 -7.07 12.99 -9.40
C TYR A 163 -6.51 12.17 -10.57
N SER A 164 -6.45 12.73 -11.79
CA SER A 164 -5.87 12.07 -12.96
C SER A 164 -4.36 11.88 -12.81
N LEU A 165 -3.69 12.85 -12.17
CA LEU A 165 -2.27 12.79 -11.86
C LEU A 165 -1.99 11.65 -10.88
N ASP A 166 -2.70 11.60 -9.75
CA ASP A 166 -2.58 10.56 -8.74
C ASP A 166 -2.88 9.17 -9.30
N ALA A 167 -3.99 9.03 -10.04
CA ALA A 167 -4.37 7.78 -10.68
C ALA A 167 -3.30 7.27 -11.66
N THR A 168 -2.70 8.19 -12.42
CA THR A 168 -1.63 7.85 -13.36
C THR A 168 -0.38 7.39 -12.64
N ILE A 169 0.02 8.06 -11.57
CA ILE A 169 1.18 7.70 -10.74
C ILE A 169 0.97 6.30 -10.14
N ASP A 170 -0.16 6.07 -9.48
CA ASP A 170 -0.48 4.81 -8.82
C ASP A 170 -0.56 3.66 -9.83
N ARG A 171 -1.23 3.88 -10.98
CA ARG A 171 -1.33 2.89 -12.04
C ARG A 171 0.04 2.48 -12.58
N HIS A 172 0.92 3.44 -12.85
CA HIS A 172 2.26 3.14 -13.38
C HIS A 172 3.17 2.48 -12.34
N TYR A 173 3.03 2.84 -11.05
CA TYR A 173 3.68 2.11 -9.97
C TYR A 173 3.22 0.64 -9.95
N MET A 174 1.92 0.38 -10.01
CA MET A 174 1.38 -0.98 -10.00
C MET A 174 1.78 -1.80 -11.23
N LEU A 175 1.82 -1.19 -12.41
CA LEU A 175 2.32 -1.86 -13.62
C LEU A 175 3.80 -2.27 -13.48
N GLY A 176 4.63 -1.39 -12.95
CA GLY A 176 6.03 -1.70 -12.68
C GLY A 176 6.17 -2.80 -11.61
N PHE A 177 5.35 -2.79 -10.57
CA PHE A 177 5.34 -3.85 -9.56
C PHE A 177 5.00 -5.21 -10.19
N ILE A 178 3.96 -5.28 -11.02
CA ILE A 178 3.57 -6.51 -11.73
C ILE A 178 4.70 -6.99 -12.64
N GLN A 179 5.41 -6.10 -13.34
CA GLN A 179 6.56 -6.47 -14.16
C GLN A 179 7.67 -7.15 -13.34
N HIS A 180 7.96 -6.66 -12.13
CA HIS A 180 8.93 -7.30 -11.23
C HIS A 180 8.45 -8.68 -10.74
N VAL A 181 7.15 -8.84 -10.47
CA VAL A 181 6.56 -10.16 -10.14
C VAL A 181 6.72 -11.13 -11.32
N MET A 182 6.44 -10.68 -12.52
CA MET A 182 6.53 -11.50 -13.73
C MET A 182 7.97 -11.88 -14.12
N ALA A 183 8.97 -11.12 -13.66
CA ALA A 183 10.39 -11.40 -13.85
C ALA A 183 10.93 -12.52 -12.92
N LEU A 184 10.19 -12.92 -11.88
CA LEU A 184 10.55 -14.05 -11.03
C LEU A 184 10.58 -15.37 -11.81
N ASP A 185 11.38 -16.32 -11.36
CA ASP A 185 11.31 -17.70 -11.87
C ASP A 185 9.91 -18.31 -11.67
N ALA A 186 9.60 -19.33 -12.46
CA ALA A 186 8.26 -19.92 -12.49
C ALA A 186 7.80 -20.49 -11.13
N VAL A 187 8.74 -21.00 -10.32
CA VAL A 187 8.43 -21.59 -9.00
C VAL A 187 8.05 -20.49 -8.02
N GLN A 188 8.90 -19.47 -7.87
CA GLN A 188 8.62 -18.35 -6.95
C GLN A 188 7.38 -17.58 -7.38
N ARG A 189 7.22 -17.33 -8.67
CA ARG A 189 6.05 -16.67 -9.23
C ARG A 189 4.75 -17.42 -8.92
N LYS A 190 4.72 -18.75 -9.08
CA LYS A 190 3.54 -19.57 -8.76
C LYS A 190 3.08 -19.41 -7.31
N HIS A 191 4.02 -19.31 -6.37
CA HIS A 191 3.70 -19.19 -4.95
C HIS A 191 3.26 -17.78 -4.52
N ILE A 192 3.76 -16.73 -5.17
CA ILE A 192 3.45 -15.36 -4.81
C ILE A 192 2.17 -14.83 -5.50
N LEU A 193 1.83 -15.35 -6.69
CA LEU A 193 0.68 -14.88 -7.49
C LEU A 193 -0.66 -14.89 -6.75
N PRO A 194 -1.00 -15.84 -5.87
CA PRO A 194 -2.25 -15.78 -5.11
C PRO A 194 -2.39 -14.52 -4.25
N LEU A 195 -1.30 -14.09 -3.59
CA LEU A 195 -1.26 -12.85 -2.81
C LEU A 195 -1.37 -11.61 -3.71
N ILE A 196 -0.55 -11.57 -4.77
CA ILE A 196 -0.53 -10.44 -5.70
C ILE A 196 -1.87 -10.29 -6.42
N GLY A 197 -2.50 -11.41 -6.78
CA GLY A 197 -3.79 -11.40 -7.47
C GLY A 197 -4.87 -10.70 -6.65
N ILE A 198 -5.06 -11.10 -5.39
CA ILE A 198 -6.05 -10.45 -4.49
C ILE A 198 -5.70 -8.97 -4.30
N PHE A 199 -4.42 -8.66 -4.12
CA PHE A 199 -3.94 -7.30 -3.93
C PHE A 199 -4.29 -6.41 -5.14
N VAL A 200 -3.98 -6.84 -6.38
CA VAL A 200 -4.27 -6.08 -7.61
C VAL A 200 -5.76 -6.01 -7.90
N ASP A 201 -6.50 -7.12 -7.70
CA ASP A 201 -7.94 -7.16 -7.91
C ASP A 201 -8.67 -6.21 -6.94
N ARG A 202 -8.20 -6.12 -5.67
CA ARG A 202 -8.68 -5.14 -4.70
C ARG A 202 -8.51 -3.71 -5.24
N PHE A 203 -7.32 -3.35 -5.75
CA PHE A 203 -7.10 -2.03 -6.32
C PHE A 203 -8.03 -1.74 -7.48
N ASN A 204 -8.14 -2.66 -8.44
CA ASN A 204 -9.00 -2.50 -9.58
C ASN A 204 -10.46 -2.29 -9.16
N LEU A 205 -10.96 -3.06 -8.21
CA LEU A 205 -12.34 -2.93 -7.76
C LEU A 205 -12.57 -1.59 -7.04
N LEU A 206 -11.68 -1.21 -6.12
CA LEU A 206 -11.80 0.07 -5.41
C LEU A 206 -11.67 1.28 -6.34
N TRP A 207 -10.77 1.22 -7.32
CA TRP A 207 -10.59 2.28 -8.31
C TRP A 207 -11.80 2.37 -9.24
N LEU A 208 -12.36 1.24 -9.68
CA LEU A 208 -13.60 1.21 -10.43
C LEU A 208 -14.71 1.91 -9.65
N LEU A 209 -14.94 1.52 -8.39
CA LEU A 209 -15.99 2.12 -7.56
C LEU A 209 -15.77 3.63 -7.34
N ARG A 210 -14.53 4.05 -7.09
CA ARG A 210 -14.17 5.45 -6.89
C ARG A 210 -14.36 6.26 -8.16
N TYR A 211 -13.79 5.82 -9.28
CA TYR A 211 -13.80 6.59 -10.52
C TYR A 211 -15.18 6.62 -11.16
N ARG A 212 -15.86 5.47 -11.22
CA ARG A 212 -17.16 5.37 -11.86
C ARG A 212 -18.29 5.99 -11.04
N PHE A 213 -18.37 5.68 -9.74
CA PHE A 213 -19.50 6.06 -8.92
C PHE A 213 -19.25 7.28 -8.02
N ALA A 214 -18.04 7.50 -7.52
CA ALA A 214 -17.77 8.67 -6.69
C ALA A 214 -17.35 9.89 -7.51
N TYR A 215 -16.54 9.71 -8.57
CA TYR A 215 -16.09 10.81 -9.43
C TYR A 215 -16.95 10.98 -10.69
N GLY A 216 -17.83 10.05 -11.02
CA GLY A 216 -18.74 10.13 -12.16
C GLY A 216 -18.04 10.05 -13.52
N LEU A 217 -16.87 9.42 -13.61
CA LEU A 217 -16.16 9.24 -14.86
C LEU A 217 -16.93 8.29 -15.78
N SER A 218 -16.79 8.48 -17.09
CA SER A 218 -17.31 7.54 -18.08
C SER A 218 -16.69 6.14 -17.93
N ALA A 219 -17.35 5.12 -18.45
CA ALA A 219 -16.83 3.75 -18.47
C ALA A 219 -15.46 3.66 -19.14
N ALA A 220 -15.28 4.37 -20.28
CA ALA A 220 -14.01 4.38 -21.01
C ALA A 220 -12.87 5.04 -20.23
N GLU A 221 -13.11 6.19 -19.58
CA GLU A 221 -12.13 6.88 -18.73
C GLU A 221 -11.75 6.01 -17.53
N THR A 222 -12.77 5.44 -16.86
CA THR A 222 -12.55 4.54 -15.72
C THR A 222 -11.70 3.34 -16.14
N TYR A 223 -12.06 2.65 -17.22
CA TYR A 223 -11.32 1.48 -17.71
C TYR A 223 -9.84 1.81 -18.02
N TYR A 224 -9.59 2.99 -18.60
CA TYR A 224 -8.23 3.45 -18.92
C TYR A 224 -7.34 3.57 -17.67
N LEU A 225 -7.93 3.95 -16.53
CA LEU A 225 -7.21 4.12 -15.27
C LEU A 225 -6.97 2.80 -14.53
N LEU A 226 -7.72 1.72 -14.83
CA LEU A 226 -7.55 0.43 -14.19
C LEU A 226 -6.25 -0.26 -14.60
N ILE A 227 -5.80 -1.20 -13.78
CA ILE A 227 -4.60 -2.01 -14.02
C ILE A 227 -4.99 -3.16 -14.97
N PRO A 228 -4.43 -3.22 -16.19
CA PRO A 228 -4.77 -4.24 -17.17
C PRO A 228 -4.07 -5.57 -16.86
N ALA A 229 -4.30 -6.14 -15.70
CA ALA A 229 -3.72 -7.40 -15.26
C ALA A 229 -4.62 -8.59 -15.59
N SER A 230 -4.04 -9.79 -15.61
CA SER A 230 -4.75 -11.04 -15.90
C SER A 230 -4.87 -11.90 -14.62
N PHE A 231 -5.48 -11.32 -13.59
CA PHE A 231 -5.87 -12.00 -12.36
C PHE A 231 -7.35 -12.41 -12.44
N ARG A 232 -8.05 -12.54 -11.33
CA ARG A 232 -9.48 -12.88 -11.34
C ARG A 232 -10.32 -11.82 -12.03
N LEU A 233 -10.02 -10.54 -11.76
CA LEU A 233 -10.58 -9.41 -12.51
C LEU A 233 -9.75 -9.17 -13.78
N ASN A 234 -9.89 -10.05 -14.76
CA ASN A 234 -9.19 -9.92 -16.03
C ASN A 234 -9.74 -8.77 -16.89
N ARG A 235 -9.01 -8.42 -17.95
CA ARG A 235 -9.35 -7.30 -18.83
C ARG A 235 -10.78 -7.33 -19.37
N VAL A 236 -11.26 -8.50 -19.79
CA VAL A 236 -12.62 -8.65 -20.38
C VAL A 236 -13.68 -8.41 -19.31
N LEU A 237 -13.45 -8.93 -18.10
CA LEU A 237 -14.36 -8.71 -16.99
C LEU A 237 -14.36 -7.24 -16.55
N LEU A 238 -13.18 -6.62 -16.36
CA LEU A 238 -13.07 -5.21 -16.00
C LEU A 238 -13.79 -4.31 -17.00
N GLN A 239 -13.68 -4.61 -18.31
CA GLN A 239 -14.40 -3.86 -19.35
C GLN A 239 -15.93 -3.98 -19.21
N LYS A 240 -16.43 -5.13 -18.78
CA LYS A 240 -17.86 -5.30 -18.49
C LYS A 240 -18.27 -4.57 -17.21
N LEU A 241 -17.46 -4.69 -16.15
CA LEU A 241 -17.80 -4.12 -14.85
C LEU A 241 -17.87 -2.58 -14.88
N VAL A 242 -17.05 -1.89 -15.69
CA VAL A 242 -17.10 -0.42 -15.79
C VAL A 242 -18.36 0.11 -16.50
N GLU A 243 -19.06 -0.73 -17.28
CA GLU A 243 -20.31 -0.35 -17.93
C GLU A 243 -21.54 -0.42 -17.01
N LEU A 244 -21.40 -1.06 -15.85
CA LEU A 244 -22.48 -1.21 -14.87
C LEU A 244 -22.75 0.10 -14.15
N GLU A 245 -23.99 0.26 -13.65
CA GLU A 245 -24.45 1.54 -13.10
C GLU A 245 -24.48 1.56 -11.56
N SER A 246 -24.32 0.42 -10.92
CA SER A 246 -24.40 0.32 -9.45
C SER A 246 -23.38 -0.64 -8.85
N LEU A 247 -23.05 -0.43 -7.57
CA LEU A 247 -22.22 -1.35 -6.79
C LEU A 247 -22.84 -2.75 -6.73
N THR A 248 -24.16 -2.84 -6.58
CA THR A 248 -24.89 -4.12 -6.51
C THR A 248 -24.69 -4.92 -7.80
N GLU A 249 -24.91 -4.29 -8.96
CA GLU A 249 -24.65 -4.94 -10.25
C GLU A 249 -23.20 -5.36 -10.41
N VAL A 250 -22.25 -4.52 -10.00
CA VAL A 250 -20.82 -4.89 -10.03
C VAL A 250 -20.58 -6.15 -9.20
N ILE A 251 -21.10 -6.24 -7.98
CA ILE A 251 -20.93 -7.40 -7.10
C ILE A 251 -21.56 -8.65 -7.73
N GLU A 252 -22.75 -8.56 -8.29
CA GLU A 252 -23.45 -9.69 -8.94
C GLU A 252 -22.69 -10.26 -10.14
N HIS A 253 -21.84 -9.47 -10.78
CA HIS A 253 -21.03 -9.90 -11.92
C HIS A 253 -19.61 -10.33 -11.55
N LEU A 254 -19.25 -10.32 -10.25
CA LEU A 254 -17.94 -10.78 -9.80
C LEU A 254 -17.83 -12.32 -9.84
N PRO A 255 -16.67 -12.87 -10.17
CA PRO A 255 -16.43 -14.31 -10.08
C PRO A 255 -16.25 -14.74 -8.63
N GLU A 256 -16.47 -16.05 -8.35
CA GLU A 256 -16.09 -16.61 -7.07
C GLU A 256 -14.55 -16.57 -6.86
N PRO A 257 -14.09 -16.33 -5.65
CA PRO A 257 -14.86 -16.19 -4.39
C PRO A 257 -15.31 -14.73 -4.08
N PHE A 258 -15.11 -13.77 -4.98
CA PHE A 258 -15.43 -12.36 -4.72
C PHE A 258 -16.94 -12.13 -4.58
N TYR A 259 -17.75 -12.82 -5.40
CA TYR A 259 -19.20 -12.73 -5.28
C TYR A 259 -19.67 -13.14 -3.88
N GLY A 260 -19.30 -14.34 -3.42
CA GLY A 260 -19.69 -14.84 -2.10
C GLY A 260 -19.10 -13.98 -0.96
N LEU A 261 -17.88 -13.44 -1.12
CA LEU A 261 -17.24 -12.58 -0.12
C LEU A 261 -17.93 -11.22 0.02
N LEU A 262 -18.40 -10.65 -1.09
CA LEU A 262 -18.94 -9.29 -1.16
C LEU A 262 -20.47 -9.25 -1.20
N ALA A 263 -21.15 -10.39 -1.13
CA ALA A 263 -22.60 -10.45 -1.09
C ALA A 263 -23.16 -9.64 0.09
N GLY A 264 -24.12 -8.76 -0.17
CA GLY A 264 -24.75 -7.91 0.83
C GLY A 264 -23.93 -6.69 1.27
N VAL A 265 -22.82 -6.39 0.62
CA VAL A 265 -22.02 -5.19 0.87
C VAL A 265 -22.70 -3.97 0.22
N GLU A 266 -22.84 -2.89 0.99
CA GLU A 266 -23.62 -1.71 0.59
C GLU A 266 -22.77 -0.53 0.07
N ASN A 267 -21.47 -0.53 0.36
CA ASN A 267 -20.59 0.58 -0.03
C ASN A 267 -19.15 0.14 -0.28
N ALA A 268 -18.38 1.02 -0.95
CA ALA A 268 -16.98 0.76 -1.31
C ALA A 268 -16.07 0.52 -0.09
N PHE A 269 -16.42 1.08 1.05
CA PHE A 269 -15.71 0.92 2.30
C PHE A 269 -15.82 -0.53 2.81
N MET A 270 -17.03 -1.12 2.85
CA MET A 270 -17.24 -2.52 3.20
C MET A 270 -16.57 -3.48 2.20
N VAL A 271 -16.55 -3.12 0.90
CA VAL A 271 -15.80 -3.86 -0.13
C VAL A 271 -14.32 -3.94 0.26
N ASP A 272 -13.74 -2.80 0.61
CA ASP A 272 -12.31 -2.72 0.99
C ASP A 272 -12.01 -3.57 2.22
N GLN A 273 -12.83 -3.47 3.24
CA GLN A 273 -12.72 -4.25 4.49
C GLN A 273 -12.69 -5.75 4.20
N LYS A 274 -13.65 -6.25 3.46
CA LYS A 274 -13.75 -7.67 3.13
C LYS A 274 -12.52 -8.16 2.34
N LEU A 275 -12.04 -7.36 1.39
CA LEU A 275 -10.88 -7.70 0.58
C LEU A 275 -9.57 -7.65 1.37
N ILE A 276 -9.41 -6.71 2.30
CA ILE A 276 -8.27 -6.66 3.22
C ILE A 276 -8.28 -7.87 4.15
N GLN A 277 -9.42 -8.25 4.70
CA GLN A 277 -9.57 -9.45 5.54
C GLN A 277 -9.18 -10.71 4.77
N GLU A 278 -9.62 -10.85 3.50
CA GLU A 278 -9.24 -11.98 2.66
C GLU A 278 -7.74 -11.96 2.32
N LEU A 279 -7.18 -10.80 2.00
CA LEU A 279 -5.73 -10.65 1.76
C LEU A 279 -4.92 -11.07 3.00
N ARG A 280 -5.32 -10.66 4.20
CA ARG A 280 -4.72 -11.07 5.48
C ARG A 280 -4.79 -12.58 5.68
N LYS A 281 -5.97 -13.17 5.44
CA LYS A 281 -6.17 -14.62 5.54
C LYS A 281 -5.23 -15.37 4.61
N VAL A 282 -5.13 -14.97 3.33
CA VAL A 282 -4.23 -15.58 2.37
C VAL A 282 -2.77 -15.37 2.74
N ALA A 283 -2.39 -14.21 3.27
CA ALA A 283 -1.03 -13.97 3.76
C ALA A 283 -0.67 -14.89 4.94
N ASN A 284 -1.57 -15.07 5.90
CA ASN A 284 -1.37 -15.99 7.04
C ASN A 284 -1.25 -17.46 6.57
N ILE A 285 -2.08 -17.89 5.61
CA ILE A 285 -1.98 -19.23 5.01
C ILE A 285 -0.63 -19.38 4.29
N THR A 286 -0.20 -18.37 3.54
CA THR A 286 1.07 -18.37 2.82
C THR A 286 2.28 -18.51 3.76
N ILE A 287 2.28 -17.81 4.90
CA ILE A 287 3.35 -17.96 5.91
C ILE A 287 3.45 -19.40 6.41
N LYS A 288 2.31 -20.07 6.62
CA LYS A 288 2.24 -21.42 7.17
C LYS A 288 2.60 -22.52 6.13
N LEU A 289 2.12 -22.37 4.90
CA LEU A 289 2.18 -23.44 3.90
C LEU A 289 3.33 -23.29 2.90
N HIS A 290 3.83 -22.08 2.64
CA HIS A 290 4.84 -21.83 1.61
C HIS A 290 6.24 -21.59 2.18
N SER A 291 6.74 -22.56 2.99
CA SER A 291 8.10 -22.53 3.50
C SER A 291 9.13 -22.48 2.36
N PHE A 292 10.28 -21.83 2.62
CA PHE A 292 11.40 -21.71 1.68
C PHE A 292 11.07 -20.98 0.36
N THR A 293 10.11 -20.06 0.38
CA THR A 293 9.71 -19.28 -0.80
C THR A 293 9.76 -17.79 -0.55
N LEU A 294 9.87 -17.01 -1.64
CA LEU A 294 9.73 -15.55 -1.60
C LEU A 294 8.32 -15.13 -1.16
N ALA A 295 7.31 -15.95 -1.48
CA ALA A 295 5.93 -15.70 -1.07
C ALA A 295 5.77 -15.58 0.45
N LYS A 296 6.48 -16.42 1.23
CA LYS A 296 6.49 -16.34 2.70
C LYS A 296 7.08 -15.01 3.18
N VAL A 297 8.17 -14.55 2.57
CA VAL A 297 8.81 -13.27 2.89
C VAL A 297 7.85 -12.12 2.59
N PHE A 298 7.22 -12.14 1.41
CA PHE A 298 6.30 -11.10 0.98
C PHE A 298 5.02 -11.07 1.84
N ALA A 299 4.48 -12.25 2.21
CA ALA A 299 3.34 -12.35 3.11
C ALA A 299 3.63 -11.74 4.50
N TYR A 300 4.83 -11.97 5.05
CA TYR A 300 5.25 -11.31 6.29
C TYR A 300 5.27 -9.78 6.15
N ILE A 301 5.88 -9.26 5.06
CA ILE A 301 5.94 -7.82 4.83
C ILE A 301 4.53 -7.23 4.78
N LEU A 302 3.60 -7.85 4.06
CA LEU A 302 2.20 -7.42 4.01
C LEU A 302 1.53 -7.40 5.39
N LEU A 303 1.71 -8.46 6.18
CA LEU A 303 1.11 -8.54 7.51
C LEU A 303 1.71 -7.49 8.47
N ARG A 304 3.02 -7.24 8.37
CA ARG A 304 3.71 -6.21 9.16
C ARG A 304 3.21 -4.81 8.82
N GLU A 305 2.98 -4.53 7.55
CA GLU A 305 2.40 -3.26 7.11
C GLU A 305 0.94 -3.12 7.57
N MET A 306 0.12 -4.17 7.45
CA MET A 306 -1.25 -4.16 7.96
C MET A 306 -1.30 -3.93 9.48
N GLU A 307 -0.38 -4.52 10.23
CA GLU A 307 -0.23 -4.28 11.66
C GLU A 307 0.09 -2.81 11.95
N MET A 308 1.07 -2.23 11.24
CA MET A 308 1.42 -0.82 11.37
C MET A 308 0.21 0.08 11.15
N HIS A 309 -0.52 -0.13 10.07
CA HIS A 309 -1.71 0.66 9.77
C HIS A 309 -2.78 0.56 10.87
N LYS A 310 -3.02 -0.63 11.40
CA LYS A 310 -3.96 -0.83 12.52
C LYS A 310 -3.53 -0.04 13.77
N ILE A 311 -2.27 -0.13 14.14
CA ILE A 311 -1.75 0.60 15.30
C ILE A 311 -1.87 2.11 15.09
N MET A 312 -1.51 2.60 13.90
CA MET A 312 -1.62 4.03 13.57
C MET A 312 -3.08 4.52 13.60
N ALA A 313 -4.03 3.70 13.13
CA ALA A 313 -5.45 4.03 13.21
C ALA A 313 -5.94 4.10 14.66
N ILE A 314 -5.54 3.14 15.51
CA ILE A 314 -5.87 3.15 16.94
C ILE A 314 -5.31 4.40 17.61
N LEU A 315 -4.05 4.75 17.34
CA LEU A 315 -3.42 5.94 17.91
C LEU A 315 -4.09 7.24 17.46
N LYS A 316 -4.39 7.37 16.17
CA LYS A 316 -5.14 8.51 15.63
C LYS A 316 -6.52 8.62 16.28
N GLY A 317 -7.23 7.51 16.39
CA GLY A 317 -8.54 7.48 17.03
C GLY A 317 -8.50 7.87 18.51
N LYS A 318 -7.51 7.37 19.28
CA LYS A 318 -7.30 7.77 20.68
C LYS A 318 -7.00 9.27 20.81
N LYS A 319 -6.08 9.82 20.01
CA LYS A 319 -5.77 11.25 20.01
C LYS A 319 -6.95 12.15 19.67
N LEU A 320 -7.86 11.65 18.83
CA LEU A 320 -9.10 12.34 18.47
C LEU A 320 -10.24 12.08 19.45
N ALA A 321 -9.98 11.35 20.55
CA ALA A 321 -10.96 10.94 21.55
C ALA A 321 -12.22 10.30 20.96
N LEU A 322 -12.05 9.49 19.91
CA LEU A 322 -13.15 8.78 19.26
C LEU A 322 -13.65 7.61 20.12
N ASN A 323 -14.90 7.19 19.89
CA ASN A 323 -15.46 6.01 20.53
C ASN A 323 -14.66 4.75 20.11
N LYS A 324 -14.51 3.79 21.04
CA LYS A 324 -13.76 2.54 20.82
C LYS A 324 -14.26 1.75 19.62
N ASP A 325 -15.57 1.70 19.40
CA ASP A 325 -16.15 0.99 18.26
C ASP A 325 -15.74 1.64 16.94
N VAL A 326 -15.72 2.97 16.86
CA VAL A 326 -15.26 3.74 15.71
C VAL A 326 -13.75 3.53 15.48
N ILE A 327 -12.95 3.47 16.56
CA ILE A 327 -11.51 3.22 16.46
C ILE A 327 -11.25 1.80 15.92
N LEU A 328 -11.99 0.81 16.37
CA LEU A 328 -11.91 -0.57 15.88
C LEU A 328 -12.26 -0.63 14.40
N GLU A 329 -13.36 -0.01 14.04
CA GLU A 329 -13.78 0.11 12.67
C GLU A 329 -12.68 0.75 11.81
N MET A 330 -12.13 1.90 12.20
CA MET A 330 -11.00 2.54 11.54
C MET A 330 -9.76 1.64 11.45
N ALA A 331 -9.42 0.90 12.48
CA ALA A 331 -8.25 0.03 12.52
C ALA A 331 -8.36 -1.16 11.56
N GLU A 332 -9.57 -1.62 11.24
CA GLU A 332 -9.79 -2.65 10.23
C GLU A 332 -9.61 -2.16 8.79
N TYR A 333 -9.66 -0.84 8.56
CA TYR A 333 -9.65 -0.21 7.24
C TYR A 333 -8.29 0.32 6.77
N SER A 334 -7.33 0.43 7.66
CA SER A 334 -6.13 1.22 7.42
C SER A 334 -5.07 0.51 6.57
N TYR A 335 -5.44 0.01 5.39
CA TYR A 335 -4.43 -0.44 4.43
C TYR A 335 -4.62 0.27 3.09
N VAL A 336 -4.06 1.48 3.02
CA VAL A 336 -3.97 2.27 1.79
C VAL A 336 -2.55 2.21 1.27
N VAL A 337 -2.37 1.91 -0.01
CA VAL A 337 -1.09 2.10 -0.71
C VAL A 337 -1.04 3.49 -1.29
#